data_f71be7c9807c3e50c7dfb39c04e68783
#
_entry.id   f71be7c9807c3e50c7dfb39c04e68783
#
_cell.length_a   1.000
_cell.length_b   1.000
_cell.length_c   1.000
_cell.angle_alpha   90.00
_cell.angle_beta   90.00
_cell.angle_gamma   90.00
#
_symmetry.space_group_name_H-M   'P 1'
#
loop_
_entity.id
_entity.type
_entity.pdbx_description
1 polymer ?
#
loop_
_entity_poly.entity_id
_entity_poly.type
_entity_poly.pdbx_seq_one_letter_code
_entity_poly.pdbx_strand_id
1 'polypeptide(L)'
;MAIAERHLMSGLKLQRLGMLMEQEPGNAQEVEGVLNPAAARGPDGELYLFPRLVARGNYSRIGIARVRFNKAGDPAGVERLGIALEPEADYERRPDGGGGCEDPRITFVEPLQIYMMTYTAFSPEGPRIALALSKDLFHWKRLGLATFGPYHGVECGDVDDKDASVFPVAIPNPSGHPELAILHRPLFPGTRPEEIVRHPAARKVDLDRESIWISYCVMSLESRESNRFGRFMSHHRLATPVSPWERLKIGGGTPPILTRHGWLIVYHGVSEMEKPSVGEHQLRYSAGVMVLSKEHPQIIRYRSVEPVLTPTLPQECSGTVAHVVFPTRHRPARRSRPTQSLRRLLRDGRQPDWCRKA
;
A
#
# COMPACT_ATOMS: atom_id res chain seq x y z
N MET A 1 26.95 4.80 14.33
CA MET A 1 25.59 4.49 13.86
C MET A 1 25.51 4.48 12.33
N ALA A 2 26.06 5.42 11.58
CA ALA A 2 25.93 5.51 10.11
C ALA A 2 26.54 4.35 9.29
N ILE A 3 27.53 3.61 9.79
CA ILE A 3 28.21 2.54 9.04
C ILE A 3 27.40 1.22 9.11
N ALA A 4 26.76 0.92 10.23
CA ALA A 4 25.92 -0.26 10.36
C ALA A 4 24.62 -0.17 9.52
N GLU A 5 24.08 1.04 9.36
CA GLU A 5 22.88 1.30 8.57
C GLU A 5 23.11 1.19 7.05
N ARG A 6 24.29 1.55 6.55
CA ARG A 6 24.67 1.36 5.13
C ARG A 6 24.78 -0.12 4.75
N HIS A 7 25.19 -0.98 5.67
CA HIS A 7 25.27 -2.45 5.43
C HIS A 7 23.89 -3.12 5.45
N LEU A 8 22.87 -2.51 6.07
CA LEU A 8 21.55 -3.08 6.23
C LEU A 8 20.83 -3.32 4.89
N MET A 9 21.09 -2.46 3.90
CA MET A 9 20.35 -2.42 2.64
C MET A 9 21.22 -2.68 1.39
N SER A 10 22.53 -2.91 1.56
CA SER A 10 23.43 -3.29 0.46
C SER A 10 23.03 -4.62 -0.22
N GLY A 11 22.14 -5.40 0.42
CA GLY A 11 21.59 -6.65 -0.09
C GLY A 11 20.17 -6.59 -0.64
N LEU A 12 19.46 -5.44 -0.54
CA LEU A 12 18.10 -5.34 -1.09
C LEU A 12 18.17 -5.16 -2.60
N LYS A 13 17.87 -6.22 -3.32
CA LYS A 13 17.73 -6.20 -4.78
C LYS A 13 16.30 -6.56 -5.13
N LEU A 14 15.66 -5.72 -5.95
CA LEU A 14 14.36 -6.01 -6.56
C LEU A 14 14.61 -6.60 -7.94
N GLN A 15 13.98 -7.73 -8.22
CA GLN A 15 14.02 -8.39 -9.51
C GLN A 15 12.65 -8.36 -10.15
N ARG A 16 12.59 -7.91 -11.41
CA ARG A 16 11.37 -8.07 -12.22
C ARG A 16 11.27 -9.52 -12.67
N LEU A 17 10.14 -10.15 -12.40
CA LEU A 17 9.88 -11.55 -12.80
C LEU A 17 9.07 -11.64 -14.10
N GLY A 18 8.60 -10.51 -14.62
CA GLY A 18 7.76 -10.44 -15.80
C GLY A 18 6.35 -9.96 -15.49
N MET A 19 5.53 -9.90 -16.54
CA MET A 19 4.13 -9.51 -16.46
C MET A 19 3.27 -10.74 -16.10
N LEU A 20 2.38 -10.59 -15.13
CA LEU A 20 1.51 -11.68 -14.67
C LEU A 20 0.09 -11.55 -15.22
N MET A 21 -0.37 -10.33 -15.45
CA MET A 21 -1.72 -10.04 -15.88
C MET A 21 -1.74 -8.82 -16.78
N GLU A 22 -2.43 -8.93 -17.90
CA GLU A 22 -2.72 -7.87 -18.87
C GLU A 22 -4.22 -7.76 -19.07
N GLN A 23 -4.66 -6.71 -19.73
CA GLN A 23 -6.04 -6.57 -20.19
C GLN A 23 -6.44 -7.76 -21.06
N GLU A 24 -7.63 -8.31 -20.82
CA GLU A 24 -8.18 -9.39 -21.64
C GLU A 24 -8.91 -8.78 -22.85
N PRO A 25 -8.51 -9.11 -24.08
CA PRO A 25 -9.15 -8.60 -25.27
C PRO A 25 -10.66 -8.86 -25.27
N GLY A 26 -11.46 -7.80 -25.46
CA GLY A 26 -12.93 -7.90 -25.47
C GLY A 26 -13.58 -7.85 -24.09
N ASN A 27 -12.84 -7.82 -23.01
CA ASN A 27 -13.39 -7.67 -21.66
C ASN A 27 -13.67 -6.19 -21.36
N ALA A 28 -14.95 -5.81 -21.38
CA ALA A 28 -15.38 -4.43 -21.12
C ALA A 28 -15.04 -3.91 -19.71
N GLN A 29 -14.81 -4.81 -18.75
CA GLN A 29 -14.53 -4.44 -17.35
C GLN A 29 -13.10 -3.95 -17.13
N GLU A 30 -12.17 -4.22 -18.06
CA GLU A 30 -10.74 -3.90 -17.94
C GLU A 30 -10.16 -3.24 -19.20
N VAL A 31 -11.05 -2.68 -20.05
CA VAL A 31 -10.65 -2.13 -21.37
C VAL A 31 -9.67 -0.95 -21.28
N GLU A 32 -9.65 -0.20 -20.19
CA GLU A 32 -8.71 0.91 -19.97
C GLU A 32 -7.52 0.53 -19.07
N GLY A 33 -7.58 -0.59 -18.33
CA GLY A 33 -6.46 -1.01 -17.52
C GLY A 33 -6.71 -2.16 -16.56
N VAL A 34 -5.59 -2.81 -16.22
CA VAL A 34 -5.45 -3.76 -15.10
C VAL A 34 -4.28 -3.26 -14.27
N LEU A 35 -4.55 -2.64 -13.13
CA LEU A 35 -3.60 -1.80 -12.40
C LEU A 35 -3.51 -2.18 -10.92
N ASN A 36 -2.44 -1.75 -10.27
CA ASN A 36 -2.27 -1.58 -8.82
C ASN A 36 -2.84 -2.73 -7.96
N PRO A 37 -2.50 -4.00 -8.23
CA PRO A 37 -3.12 -5.12 -7.56
C PRO A 37 -2.69 -5.22 -6.09
N ALA A 38 -3.63 -5.36 -5.15
CA ALA A 38 -3.29 -5.99 -3.89
C ALA A 38 -2.95 -7.47 -4.11
N ALA A 39 -2.28 -8.09 -3.15
CA ALA A 39 -2.12 -9.53 -3.16
C ALA A 39 -2.22 -10.07 -1.73
N ALA A 40 -2.91 -11.17 -1.53
CA ALA A 40 -3.05 -11.85 -0.27
C ALA A 40 -2.92 -13.36 -0.43
N ARG A 41 -2.40 -14.03 0.60
CA ARG A 41 -2.42 -15.49 0.66
C ARG A 41 -3.68 -15.91 1.40
N GLY A 42 -4.48 -16.77 0.75
CA GLY A 42 -5.71 -17.29 1.30
C GLY A 42 -5.50 -18.32 2.41
N PRO A 43 -6.59 -18.70 3.11
CA PRO A 43 -6.56 -19.77 4.11
C PRO A 43 -6.15 -21.12 3.52
N ASP A 44 -6.42 -21.33 2.25
CA ASP A 44 -6.01 -22.49 1.44
C ASP A 44 -4.51 -22.52 1.09
N GLY A 45 -3.79 -21.45 1.44
CA GLY A 45 -2.38 -21.30 1.13
C GLY A 45 -2.10 -20.79 -0.29
N GLU A 46 -3.10 -20.57 -1.12
CA GLU A 46 -2.94 -20.01 -2.48
C GLU A 46 -2.68 -18.49 -2.44
N LEU A 47 -2.03 -17.96 -3.45
CA LEU A 47 -1.78 -16.52 -3.60
C LEU A 47 -2.81 -15.93 -4.55
N TYR A 48 -3.51 -14.89 -4.09
CA TYR A 48 -4.50 -14.17 -4.87
C TYR A 48 -4.04 -12.75 -5.14
N LEU A 49 -4.32 -12.24 -6.34
CA LEU A 49 -4.21 -10.85 -6.72
C LEU A 49 -5.59 -10.22 -6.75
N PHE A 50 -5.64 -8.96 -6.37
CA PHE A 50 -6.85 -8.13 -6.40
C PHE A 50 -6.54 -6.89 -7.22
N PRO A 51 -6.58 -6.99 -8.57
CA PRO A 51 -6.29 -5.88 -9.44
C PRO A 51 -7.43 -4.86 -9.43
N ARG A 52 -7.08 -3.58 -9.61
CA ARG A 52 -8.01 -2.57 -10.08
C ARG A 52 -8.26 -2.84 -11.56
N LEU A 53 -9.49 -3.13 -11.93
CA LEU A 53 -9.96 -3.29 -13.30
C LEU A 53 -10.63 -1.98 -13.71
N VAL A 54 -10.18 -1.39 -14.82
CA VAL A 54 -10.65 -0.09 -15.28
C VAL A 54 -11.42 -0.24 -16.58
N ALA A 55 -12.73 -0.02 -16.48
CA ALA A 55 -13.63 0.05 -17.63
C ALA A 55 -13.64 1.46 -18.25
N ARG A 56 -14.32 1.60 -19.37
CA ARG A 56 -14.45 2.88 -20.09
C ARG A 56 -14.90 4.01 -19.17
N GLY A 57 -14.25 5.18 -19.31
CA GLY A 57 -14.53 6.37 -18.53
C GLY A 57 -13.90 6.34 -17.14
N ASN A 58 -12.83 5.56 -16.96
CA ASN A 58 -12.14 5.38 -15.67
C ASN A 58 -13.04 4.77 -14.57
N TYR A 59 -14.04 3.96 -14.96
CA TYR A 59 -14.88 3.25 -13.99
C TYR A 59 -14.14 2.04 -13.44
N SER A 60 -13.88 2.03 -12.15
CA SER A 60 -12.98 1.10 -11.46
C SER A 60 -13.72 0.13 -10.55
N ARG A 61 -13.29 -1.12 -10.58
CA ARG A 61 -13.70 -2.20 -9.67
C ARG A 61 -12.50 -3.02 -9.23
N ILE A 62 -12.66 -3.82 -8.20
CA ILE A 62 -11.59 -4.70 -7.71
C ILE A 62 -11.91 -6.13 -8.16
N GLY A 63 -11.04 -6.68 -9.01
CA GLY A 63 -11.09 -8.08 -9.43
C GLY A 63 -10.45 -9.02 -8.42
N ILE A 64 -10.56 -10.32 -8.67
CA ILE A 64 -9.82 -11.37 -7.98
C ILE A 64 -9.25 -12.36 -8.98
N ALA A 65 -7.97 -12.73 -8.82
CA ALA A 65 -7.29 -13.71 -9.64
C ALA A 65 -6.35 -14.58 -8.80
N ARG A 66 -6.28 -15.88 -9.08
CA ARG A 66 -5.33 -16.81 -8.46
C ARG A 66 -4.02 -16.78 -9.20
N VAL A 67 -2.90 -16.69 -8.49
CA VAL A 67 -1.56 -16.76 -9.08
C VAL A 67 -1.19 -18.21 -9.33
N ARG A 68 -0.81 -18.52 -10.56
CA ARG A 68 -0.26 -19.81 -10.96
C ARG A 68 1.27 -19.76 -10.90
N PHE A 69 1.89 -20.82 -10.41
CA PHE A 69 3.33 -20.93 -10.26
C PHE A 69 3.89 -21.99 -11.20
N ASN A 70 5.06 -21.74 -11.78
CA ASN A 70 5.81 -22.73 -12.55
C ASN A 70 6.48 -23.78 -11.62
N LYS A 71 7.14 -24.78 -12.23
CA LYS A 71 7.83 -25.84 -11.48
C LYS A 71 8.97 -25.31 -10.60
N ALA A 72 9.57 -24.16 -10.92
CA ALA A 72 10.60 -23.50 -10.12
C ALA A 72 10.02 -22.71 -8.92
N GLY A 73 8.70 -22.55 -8.86
CA GLY A 73 8.01 -21.80 -7.82
C GLY A 73 7.93 -20.30 -8.10
N ASP A 74 8.20 -19.86 -9.33
CA ASP A 74 8.03 -18.49 -9.75
C ASP A 74 6.61 -18.26 -10.27
N PRO A 75 6.04 -17.05 -10.05
CA PRO A 75 4.76 -16.68 -10.63
C PRO A 75 4.84 -16.75 -12.17
N ALA A 76 3.89 -17.43 -12.80
CA ALA A 76 3.90 -17.70 -14.26
C ALA A 76 2.63 -17.28 -14.98
N GLY A 77 1.66 -16.71 -14.24
CA GLY A 77 0.40 -16.25 -14.78
C GLY A 77 -0.69 -16.25 -13.72
N VAL A 78 -1.91 -15.92 -14.14
CA VAL A 78 -3.07 -15.87 -13.27
C VAL A 78 -4.26 -16.62 -13.85
N GLU A 79 -5.18 -16.99 -12.99
CA GLU A 79 -6.53 -17.44 -13.31
C GLU A 79 -7.51 -16.39 -12.76
N ARG A 80 -8.27 -15.73 -13.65
CA ARG A 80 -9.31 -14.77 -13.24
C ARG A 80 -10.45 -15.52 -12.57
N LEU A 81 -10.91 -15.02 -11.41
CA LEU A 81 -11.99 -15.62 -10.62
C LEU A 81 -13.22 -14.73 -10.53
N GLY A 82 -13.19 -13.55 -11.17
CA GLY A 82 -14.30 -12.60 -11.21
C GLY A 82 -14.02 -11.30 -10.45
N ILE A 83 -15.07 -10.74 -9.84
CA ILE A 83 -15.04 -9.45 -9.15
C ILE A 83 -15.11 -9.67 -7.64
N ALA A 84 -14.20 -9.04 -6.90
CA ALA A 84 -14.20 -9.02 -5.44
C ALA A 84 -15.06 -7.87 -4.88
N LEU A 85 -14.97 -6.66 -5.47
CA LEU A 85 -15.80 -5.51 -5.13
C LEU A 85 -16.23 -4.77 -6.40
N GLU A 86 -17.54 -4.73 -6.64
CA GLU A 86 -18.18 -3.84 -7.61
C GLU A 86 -18.63 -2.56 -6.88
N PRO A 87 -18.54 -1.34 -7.45
CA PRO A 87 -19.07 -0.13 -6.81
C PRO A 87 -20.57 -0.23 -6.53
N GLU A 88 -20.95 -0.26 -5.26
CA GLU A 88 -22.33 -0.43 -4.80
C GLU A 88 -22.78 0.67 -3.85
N ALA A 89 -21.89 1.15 -3.00
CA ALA A 89 -22.21 2.21 -2.04
C ALA A 89 -22.16 3.60 -2.70
N ASP A 90 -22.90 4.56 -2.16
CA ASP A 90 -22.94 5.93 -2.69
C ASP A 90 -21.57 6.58 -2.72
N TYR A 91 -20.73 6.30 -1.73
CA TYR A 91 -19.35 6.82 -1.68
C TYR A 91 -18.39 6.14 -2.69
N GLU A 92 -18.86 5.15 -3.46
CA GLU A 92 -18.11 4.47 -4.53
C GLU A 92 -18.64 4.85 -5.92
N ARG A 93 -19.80 5.46 -6.01
CA ARG A 93 -20.51 5.72 -7.28
C ARG A 93 -20.36 7.16 -7.71
N ARG A 94 -20.23 7.35 -9.01
CA ARG A 94 -20.26 8.66 -9.66
C ARG A 94 -21.32 8.67 -10.77
N PRO A 95 -22.14 9.73 -10.85
CA PRO A 95 -23.15 9.87 -11.91
C PRO A 95 -22.55 9.92 -13.32
N ASP A 96 -21.30 10.40 -13.46
CA ASP A 96 -20.55 10.47 -14.72
C ASP A 96 -19.97 9.13 -15.17
N GLY A 97 -20.13 8.06 -14.36
CA GLY A 97 -19.64 6.71 -14.65
C GLY A 97 -18.16 6.51 -14.42
N GLY A 98 -17.42 7.50 -13.89
CA GLY A 98 -16.02 7.37 -13.48
C GLY A 98 -15.88 6.95 -12.01
N GLY A 99 -14.65 6.89 -11.51
CA GLY A 99 -14.35 6.56 -10.12
C GLY A 99 -14.59 5.09 -9.76
N GLY A 100 -15.17 4.81 -8.61
CA GLY A 100 -15.47 3.45 -8.15
C GLY A 100 -14.56 2.97 -7.03
N CYS A 101 -14.22 1.67 -7.05
CA CYS A 101 -13.32 1.02 -6.10
C CYS A 101 -11.91 0.93 -6.71
N GLU A 102 -10.96 1.66 -6.12
CA GLU A 102 -9.60 1.80 -6.67
C GLU A 102 -8.52 1.30 -5.70
N ASP A 103 -7.41 0.85 -6.25
CA ASP A 103 -6.10 0.68 -5.60
C ASP A 103 -6.13 -0.04 -4.24
N PRO A 104 -6.61 -1.28 -4.17
CA PRO A 104 -6.75 -2.01 -2.92
C PRO A 104 -5.41 -2.32 -2.26
N ARG A 105 -5.42 -2.43 -0.92
CA ARG A 105 -4.37 -3.04 -0.11
C ARG A 105 -5.02 -4.04 0.83
N ILE A 106 -4.45 -5.23 0.97
CA ILE A 106 -5.02 -6.28 1.81
C ILE A 106 -3.99 -6.71 2.84
N THR A 107 -4.40 -6.70 4.09
CA THR A 107 -3.62 -7.17 5.24
C THR A 107 -4.42 -8.19 6.04
N PHE A 108 -3.82 -9.32 6.38
CA PHE A 108 -4.39 -10.20 7.40
C PHE A 108 -4.05 -9.59 8.77
N VAL A 109 -5.07 -9.15 9.50
CA VAL A 109 -4.94 -8.54 10.82
C VAL A 109 -4.97 -9.64 11.87
N GLU A 110 -3.79 -10.02 12.35
CA GLU A 110 -3.60 -11.19 13.23
C GLU A 110 -4.46 -11.17 14.49
N PRO A 111 -4.58 -10.07 15.26
CA PRO A 111 -5.41 -10.05 16.46
C PRO A 111 -6.91 -10.24 16.19
N LEU A 112 -7.37 -9.89 15.01
CA LEU A 112 -8.77 -10.01 14.59
C LEU A 112 -9.05 -11.30 13.80
N GLN A 113 -8.01 -12.02 13.40
CA GLN A 113 -8.08 -13.22 12.54
C GLN A 113 -8.91 -12.99 11.28
N ILE A 114 -8.72 -11.82 10.62
CA ILE A 114 -9.51 -11.39 9.47
C ILE A 114 -8.65 -10.65 8.45
N TYR A 115 -8.98 -10.78 7.17
CA TYR A 115 -8.41 -9.93 6.12
C TYR A 115 -9.12 -8.59 6.13
N MET A 116 -8.34 -7.52 6.13
CA MET A 116 -8.82 -6.15 5.94
C MET A 116 -8.32 -5.63 4.61
N MET A 117 -9.24 -5.18 3.79
CA MET A 117 -8.97 -4.41 2.58
C MET A 117 -9.17 -2.93 2.88
N THR A 118 -8.16 -2.13 2.60
CA THR A 118 -8.27 -0.70 2.42
C THR A 118 -8.29 -0.42 0.92
N TYR A 119 -9.16 0.45 0.46
CA TYR A 119 -9.23 0.85 -0.95
C TYR A 119 -9.65 2.31 -1.07
N THR A 120 -9.38 2.91 -2.21
CA THR A 120 -9.88 4.24 -2.52
C THR A 120 -11.28 4.11 -3.09
N ALA A 121 -12.26 4.64 -2.38
CA ALA A 121 -13.61 4.85 -2.87
C ALA A 121 -13.68 6.24 -3.52
N PHE A 122 -14.01 6.31 -4.81
CA PHE A 122 -13.98 7.56 -5.55
C PHE A 122 -15.38 7.94 -6.04
N SER A 123 -15.99 8.89 -5.34
CA SER A 123 -17.31 9.47 -5.61
C SER A 123 -17.18 10.94 -6.03
N PRO A 124 -18.27 11.68 -6.25
CA PRO A 124 -18.26 13.13 -6.47
C PRO A 124 -17.60 13.92 -5.34
N GLU A 125 -17.63 13.38 -4.11
CA GLU A 125 -16.98 13.98 -2.93
C GLU A 125 -15.43 13.84 -2.94
N GLY A 126 -14.88 13.30 -4.02
CA GLY A 126 -13.44 13.01 -4.14
C GLY A 126 -13.07 11.60 -3.66
N PRO A 127 -11.77 11.28 -3.69
CA PRO A 127 -11.27 9.99 -3.22
C PRO A 127 -11.24 9.94 -1.69
N ARG A 128 -11.79 8.87 -1.11
CA ARG A 128 -11.79 8.60 0.32
C ARG A 128 -11.32 7.16 0.58
N ILE A 129 -10.73 6.92 1.72
CA ILE A 129 -10.37 5.56 2.13
C ILE A 129 -11.61 4.82 2.61
N ALA A 130 -11.88 3.68 2.03
CA ALA A 130 -12.92 2.76 2.48
C ALA A 130 -12.31 1.45 2.99
N LEU A 131 -13.06 0.76 3.85
CA LEU A 131 -12.66 -0.46 4.53
C LEU A 131 -13.62 -1.60 4.21
N ALA A 132 -13.07 -2.78 3.97
CA ALA A 132 -13.85 -4.02 3.87
C ALA A 132 -13.13 -5.16 4.59
N LEU A 133 -13.92 -6.11 5.13
CA LEU A 133 -13.43 -7.28 5.86
C LEU A 133 -13.82 -8.57 5.14
N SER A 134 -12.93 -9.57 5.20
CA SER A 134 -13.18 -10.92 4.70
C SER A 134 -12.51 -11.98 5.57
N LYS A 135 -13.14 -13.14 5.70
CA LYS A 135 -12.53 -14.32 6.36
C LYS A 135 -11.81 -15.24 5.36
N ASP A 136 -12.16 -15.14 4.08
CA ASP A 136 -11.77 -16.09 3.04
C ASP A 136 -11.18 -15.47 1.78
N LEU A 137 -11.14 -14.12 1.65
CA LEU A 137 -10.75 -13.34 0.50
C LEU A 137 -11.78 -13.29 -0.65
N PHE A 138 -12.87 -14.04 -0.56
CA PHE A 138 -13.89 -14.12 -1.60
C PHE A 138 -15.15 -13.34 -1.24
N HIS A 139 -15.53 -13.34 0.04
CA HIS A 139 -16.70 -12.65 0.54
C HIS A 139 -16.28 -11.43 1.36
N TRP A 140 -16.57 -10.24 0.84
CA TRP A 140 -16.18 -8.98 1.44
C TRP A 140 -17.36 -8.25 2.04
N LYS A 141 -17.26 -7.90 3.32
CA LYS A 141 -18.22 -7.05 4.02
C LYS A 141 -17.64 -5.63 4.11
N ARG A 142 -18.29 -4.67 3.45
CA ARG A 142 -17.95 -3.24 3.59
C ARG A 142 -18.20 -2.76 5.01
N LEU A 143 -17.27 -1.99 5.54
CA LEU A 143 -17.42 -1.28 6.81
C LEU A 143 -17.79 0.20 6.59
N GLY A 144 -17.65 0.71 5.39
CA GLY A 144 -17.83 2.12 5.05
C GLY A 144 -16.51 2.87 4.94
N LEU A 145 -16.60 4.19 4.95
CA LEU A 145 -15.44 5.07 4.88
C LEU A 145 -14.68 5.04 6.21
N ALA A 146 -13.35 5.03 6.13
CA ALA A 146 -12.50 5.39 7.26
C ALA A 146 -12.70 6.87 7.59
N THR A 147 -12.82 7.19 8.86
CA THR A 147 -12.93 8.58 9.33
C THR A 147 -11.68 8.99 10.09
N PHE A 148 -11.28 10.24 9.93
CA PHE A 148 -10.09 10.79 10.55
C PHE A 148 -10.48 11.98 11.40
N GLY A 149 -10.04 11.98 12.66
CA GLY A 149 -10.25 13.10 13.58
C GLY A 149 -9.45 14.34 13.17
N PRO A 150 -9.65 15.49 13.86
CA PRO A 150 -8.94 16.71 13.53
C PRO A 150 -7.45 16.62 13.86
N TYR A 151 -6.62 17.32 13.07
CA TYR A 151 -5.19 17.48 13.29
C TYR A 151 -4.85 18.95 13.49
N HIS A 152 -4.44 19.34 14.70
CA HIS A 152 -4.11 20.73 15.07
C HIS A 152 -5.18 21.76 14.65
N GLY A 153 -6.46 21.40 14.79
CA GLY A 153 -7.59 22.26 14.43
C GLY A 153 -7.94 22.28 12.95
N VAL A 154 -7.31 21.42 12.12
CA VAL A 154 -7.71 21.16 10.74
C VAL A 154 -8.59 19.92 10.72
N GLU A 155 -9.80 20.06 10.21
CA GLU A 155 -10.71 18.92 10.02
C GLU A 155 -10.17 17.99 8.91
N CYS A 156 -10.11 16.69 9.22
CA CYS A 156 -9.61 15.68 8.29
C CYS A 156 -10.71 14.80 7.68
N GLY A 157 -11.97 14.99 8.09
CA GLY A 157 -13.09 14.14 7.68
C GLY A 157 -13.41 14.24 6.18
N ASP A 158 -13.30 15.44 5.61
CA ASP A 158 -13.62 15.72 4.20
C ASP A 158 -12.39 15.90 3.30
N VAL A 159 -11.23 15.48 3.80
CA VAL A 159 -9.97 15.57 3.05
C VAL A 159 -9.84 14.39 2.08
N ASP A 160 -9.47 14.67 0.84
CA ASP A 160 -9.09 13.63 -0.11
C ASP A 160 -7.98 12.76 0.46
N ASP A 161 -8.13 11.43 0.38
CA ASP A 161 -7.15 10.50 0.96
C ASP A 161 -7.00 9.23 0.11
N LYS A 162 -5.77 8.75 0.00
CA LYS A 162 -5.38 7.59 -0.82
C LYS A 162 -4.27 6.76 -0.18
N ASP A 163 -3.89 5.69 -0.85
CA ASP A 163 -2.69 4.87 -0.58
C ASP A 163 -2.68 4.24 0.82
N ALA A 164 -3.86 3.91 1.35
CA ALA A 164 -3.97 3.38 2.69
C ALA A 164 -3.57 1.91 2.81
N SER A 165 -2.89 1.58 3.91
CA SER A 165 -2.63 0.20 4.31
C SER A 165 -2.52 0.08 5.83
N VAL A 166 -3.01 -1.02 6.40
CA VAL A 166 -2.96 -1.26 7.83
C VAL A 166 -1.81 -2.17 8.24
N PHE A 167 -1.36 -2.03 9.48
CA PHE A 167 -0.40 -2.95 10.09
C PHE A 167 -1.08 -4.28 10.42
N PRO A 168 -0.35 -5.43 10.30
CA PRO A 168 -0.92 -6.75 10.56
C PRO A 168 -1.14 -7.05 12.04
N VAL A 169 -0.57 -6.27 12.94
CA VAL A 169 -0.67 -6.43 14.40
C VAL A 169 -0.98 -5.09 15.06
N ALA A 170 -1.35 -5.13 16.34
CA ALA A 170 -1.51 -3.93 17.14
C ALA A 170 -0.17 -3.17 17.27
N ILE A 171 -0.23 -1.86 17.10
CA ILE A 171 0.92 -0.95 17.17
C ILE A 171 0.70 0.02 18.33
N PRO A 172 1.71 0.28 19.18
CA PRO A 172 1.59 1.31 20.21
C PRO A 172 1.33 2.68 19.57
N ASN A 173 0.21 3.31 19.96
CA ASN A 173 -0.06 4.70 19.62
C ASN A 173 0.89 5.64 20.39
N PRO A 174 0.88 6.97 20.16
CA PRO A 174 1.74 7.91 20.88
C PRO A 174 1.60 7.88 22.42
N SER A 175 0.46 7.39 22.94
CA SER A 175 0.23 7.21 24.37
C SER A 175 0.63 5.81 24.89
N GLY A 176 1.17 4.96 24.04
CA GLY A 176 1.61 3.59 24.38
C GLY A 176 0.51 2.52 24.32
N HIS A 177 -0.73 2.87 23.96
CA HIS A 177 -1.83 1.90 23.85
C HIS A 177 -1.74 1.12 22.53
N PRO A 178 -1.92 -0.22 22.54
CA PRO A 178 -1.92 -1.03 21.33
C PRO A 178 -3.23 -0.80 20.54
N GLU A 179 -3.09 -0.28 19.32
CA GLU A 179 -4.20 0.05 18.42
C GLU A 179 -3.93 -0.44 16.99
N LEU A 180 -4.96 -0.46 16.16
CA LEU A 180 -4.80 -0.65 14.72
C LEU A 180 -4.19 0.61 14.12
N ALA A 181 -3.03 0.49 13.50
CA ALA A 181 -2.39 1.59 12.79
C ALA A 181 -2.65 1.49 11.29
N ILE A 182 -2.87 2.65 10.66
CA ILE A 182 -3.02 2.81 9.22
C ILE A 182 -1.98 3.80 8.69
N LEU A 183 -1.36 3.46 7.57
CA LEU A 183 -0.62 4.40 6.74
C LEU A 183 -1.57 4.94 5.68
N HIS A 184 -1.52 6.25 5.41
CA HIS A 184 -2.37 6.90 4.42
C HIS A 184 -1.72 8.19 3.89
N ARG A 185 -2.33 8.83 2.88
CA ARG A 185 -1.81 10.03 2.24
C ARG A 185 -2.92 11.05 2.00
N PRO A 186 -3.27 11.82 3.04
CA PRO A 186 -4.26 12.88 2.91
C PRO A 186 -3.73 14.05 2.06
N LEU A 187 -4.62 14.63 1.26
CA LEU A 187 -4.41 15.88 0.53
C LEU A 187 -5.05 17.02 1.31
N PHE A 188 -4.32 17.58 2.24
CA PHE A 188 -4.86 18.70 3.02
C PHE A 188 -5.12 19.93 2.15
N PRO A 189 -6.15 20.73 2.48
CA PRO A 189 -6.38 22.02 1.84
C PRO A 189 -5.14 22.89 1.95
N GLY A 190 -4.72 23.50 0.83
CA GLY A 190 -3.51 24.34 0.80
C GLY A 190 -2.25 23.64 0.30
N THR A 191 -2.31 22.35 -0.05
CA THR A 191 -1.20 21.67 -0.75
C THR A 191 -1.09 22.09 -2.21
N ARG A 192 -2.16 22.65 -2.79
CA ARG A 192 -2.16 23.26 -4.12
C ARG A 192 -2.08 24.79 -4.00
N PRO A 193 -1.30 25.48 -4.87
CA PRO A 193 -1.14 26.94 -4.78
C PRO A 193 -2.47 27.72 -4.76
N GLU A 194 -3.47 27.30 -5.54
CA GLU A 194 -4.80 27.91 -5.58
C GLU A 194 -5.63 27.68 -4.31
N GLU A 195 -5.33 26.66 -3.53
CA GLU A 195 -6.02 26.32 -2.28
C GLU A 195 -5.41 27.04 -1.07
N ILE A 196 -4.12 27.41 -1.13
CA ILE A 196 -3.44 28.14 -0.05
C ILE A 196 -4.17 29.45 0.33
N VAL A 197 -4.80 30.09 -0.65
CA VAL A 197 -5.57 31.31 -0.43
C VAL A 197 -6.86 31.02 0.32
N ARG A 198 -7.51 29.87 0.08
CA ARG A 198 -8.81 29.50 0.66
C ARG A 198 -8.71 28.94 2.08
N HIS A 199 -7.59 28.35 2.43
CA HIS A 199 -7.39 27.68 3.73
C HIS A 199 -6.14 28.18 4.48
N PRO A 200 -6.17 29.42 5.04
CA PRO A 200 -5.03 30.02 5.74
C PRO A 200 -4.54 29.18 6.94
N ALA A 201 -5.44 28.40 7.57
CA ALA A 201 -5.10 27.54 8.70
C ALA A 201 -4.10 26.41 8.31
N ALA A 202 -4.12 25.93 7.07
CA ALA A 202 -3.19 24.91 6.58
C ALA A 202 -1.72 25.37 6.67
N ARG A 203 -1.46 26.67 6.54
CA ARG A 203 -0.11 27.23 6.66
C ARG A 203 0.51 27.10 8.06
N LYS A 204 -0.34 26.94 9.09
CA LYS A 204 0.11 26.89 10.49
C LYS A 204 0.64 25.53 10.91
N VAL A 205 0.34 24.48 10.14
CA VAL A 205 0.68 23.09 10.49
C VAL A 205 1.63 22.41 9.48
N ASP A 206 2.27 23.17 8.60
CA ASP A 206 3.25 22.67 7.61
C ASP A 206 2.69 21.49 6.77
N LEU A 207 1.50 21.70 6.18
CA LEU A 207 0.81 20.70 5.35
C LEU A 207 1.07 20.94 3.85
N ASP A 208 2.29 21.30 3.50
CA ASP A 208 2.67 21.85 2.20
C ASP A 208 2.80 20.82 1.06
N ARG A 209 2.87 19.53 1.39
CA ARG A 209 3.12 18.47 0.41
C ARG A 209 2.41 17.17 0.76
N GLU A 210 1.98 16.44 -0.27
CA GLU A 210 1.41 15.10 -0.12
C GLU A 210 2.46 14.15 0.48
N SER A 211 2.18 13.68 1.68
CA SER A 211 3.09 12.97 2.58
C SER A 211 2.46 11.69 3.09
N ILE A 212 3.28 10.75 3.57
CA ILE A 212 2.78 9.56 4.25
C ILE A 212 2.53 9.86 5.72
N TRP A 213 1.33 9.53 6.18
CA TRP A 213 0.88 9.68 7.56
C TRP A 213 0.64 8.33 8.22
N ILE A 214 0.73 8.28 9.53
CA ILE A 214 0.30 7.16 10.36
C ILE A 214 -0.77 7.64 11.34
N SER A 215 -1.86 6.89 11.46
CA SER A 215 -2.99 7.18 12.32
C SER A 215 -3.47 5.90 13.00
N TYR A 216 -4.23 6.02 14.08
CA TYR A 216 -4.54 4.90 14.96
C TYR A 216 -6.03 4.84 15.27
N CYS A 217 -6.59 3.63 15.38
CA CYS A 217 -7.94 3.42 15.89
C CYS A 217 -8.02 2.21 16.83
N VAL A 218 -9.05 2.19 17.65
CA VAL A 218 -9.33 1.06 18.54
C VAL A 218 -9.49 -0.22 17.73
N MET A 219 -8.79 -1.28 18.13
CA MET A 219 -8.82 -2.58 17.47
C MET A 219 -9.86 -3.49 18.15
N SER A 220 -11.16 -3.19 17.93
CA SER A 220 -12.25 -4.03 18.43
C SER A 220 -13.39 -4.07 17.43
N LEU A 221 -13.90 -5.28 17.17
CA LEU A 221 -15.10 -5.51 16.37
C LEU A 221 -16.32 -5.85 17.25
N GLU A 222 -16.19 -5.77 18.58
CA GLU A 222 -17.27 -6.04 19.51
C GLU A 222 -18.37 -4.96 19.41
N SER A 223 -19.61 -5.36 19.64
CA SER A 223 -20.80 -4.54 19.40
C SER A 223 -20.81 -3.20 20.17
N ARG A 224 -20.15 -3.12 21.32
CA ARG A 224 -20.08 -1.89 22.15
C ARG A 224 -19.07 -0.88 21.61
N GLU A 225 -18.09 -1.30 20.81
CA GLU A 225 -17.02 -0.45 20.25
C GLU A 225 -16.98 -0.45 18.73
N SER A 226 -17.90 -1.17 18.09
CA SER A 226 -17.94 -1.29 16.62
C SER A 226 -18.09 0.06 15.91
N ASN A 227 -18.72 1.04 16.55
CA ASN A 227 -18.85 2.39 16.04
C ASN A 227 -17.54 3.22 16.11
N ARG A 228 -16.52 2.72 16.82
CA ARG A 228 -15.19 3.35 16.92
C ARG A 228 -14.16 2.70 15.98
N PHE A 229 -14.45 1.50 15.48
CA PHE A 229 -13.59 0.82 14.52
C PHE A 229 -13.65 1.51 13.17
N GLY A 230 -12.48 1.83 12.62
CA GLY A 230 -12.37 2.64 11.39
C GLY A 230 -12.38 4.15 11.63
N ARG A 231 -12.51 4.61 12.90
CA ARG A 231 -12.32 6.00 13.28
C ARG A 231 -10.89 6.21 13.77
N PHE A 232 -10.07 6.83 12.94
CA PHE A 232 -8.65 7.03 13.20
C PHE A 232 -8.39 8.39 13.88
N MET A 233 -7.47 8.35 14.84
CA MET A 233 -7.04 9.47 15.66
C MET A 233 -5.50 9.49 15.76
N SER A 234 -4.95 10.38 16.57
CA SER A 234 -3.51 10.39 16.92
C SER A 234 -2.61 10.45 15.69
N HIS A 235 -2.92 11.36 14.77
CA HIS A 235 -2.24 11.50 13.49
C HIS A 235 -0.78 11.95 13.66
N HIS A 236 0.11 11.33 12.88
CA HIS A 236 1.51 11.72 12.79
C HIS A 236 1.97 11.72 11.34
N ARG A 237 2.56 12.83 10.89
CA ARG A 237 3.19 12.94 9.57
C ARG A 237 4.49 12.15 9.57
N LEU A 238 4.43 10.93 9.06
CA LEU A 238 5.54 9.97 9.12
C LEU A 238 6.70 10.34 8.20
N ALA A 239 6.41 10.69 6.96
CA ALA A 239 7.41 10.98 5.95
C ALA A 239 6.93 12.05 4.96
N THR A 240 7.83 12.95 4.59
CA THR A 240 7.65 13.96 3.54
C THR A 240 8.53 13.68 2.34
N PRO A 241 8.27 14.25 1.16
CA PRO A 241 9.21 14.25 0.05
C PRO A 241 10.53 14.92 0.43
N VAL A 242 11.67 14.25 0.18
CA VAL A 242 13.02 14.78 0.52
C VAL A 242 14.03 14.63 -0.61
N SER A 243 13.88 13.61 -1.47
CA SER A 243 14.82 13.34 -2.56
C SER A 243 14.29 13.87 -3.91
N PRO A 244 15.17 14.18 -4.89
CA PRO A 244 14.73 14.69 -6.18
C PRO A 244 13.73 13.82 -6.93
N TRP A 245 13.85 12.49 -6.81
CA TRP A 245 12.97 11.53 -7.50
C TRP A 245 11.55 11.44 -6.91
N GLU A 246 11.33 12.05 -5.76
CA GLU A 246 10.04 12.07 -5.04
C GLU A 246 9.59 13.51 -4.69
N ARG A 247 10.17 14.52 -5.35
CA ARG A 247 10.03 15.92 -4.94
C ARG A 247 8.60 16.47 -4.92
N LEU A 248 7.69 15.88 -5.72
CA LEU A 248 6.31 16.35 -5.80
C LEU A 248 5.45 15.75 -4.69
N LYS A 249 5.54 14.44 -4.50
CA LYS A 249 4.74 13.71 -3.51
C LYS A 249 5.28 12.31 -3.25
N ILE A 250 4.90 11.76 -2.11
CA ILE A 250 5.10 10.36 -1.76
C ILE A 250 3.80 9.73 -1.27
N GLY A 251 3.64 8.44 -1.48
CA GLY A 251 2.48 7.70 -0.99
C GLY A 251 2.84 6.27 -0.59
N GLY A 252 2.05 5.68 0.32
CA GLY A 252 2.20 4.31 0.73
C GLY A 252 2.05 3.35 -0.45
N GLY A 253 2.89 2.34 -0.52
CA GLY A 253 2.82 1.30 -1.53
C GLY A 253 2.30 0.00 -0.94
N THR A 254 3.16 -0.72 -0.23
CA THR A 254 2.84 -2.02 0.33
C THR A 254 2.36 -1.93 1.77
N PRO A 255 1.49 -2.85 2.24
CA PRO A 255 1.28 -3.03 3.66
C PRO A 255 2.61 -3.26 4.38
N PRO A 256 2.78 -2.75 5.63
CA PRO A 256 3.99 -2.95 6.41
C PRO A 256 4.27 -4.42 6.71
N ILE A 257 5.53 -4.85 6.57
CA ILE A 257 5.97 -6.20 6.94
C ILE A 257 7.01 -6.11 8.05
N LEU A 258 6.80 -6.86 9.12
CA LEU A 258 7.77 -6.97 10.19
C LEU A 258 8.98 -7.79 9.73
N THR A 259 10.15 -7.18 9.82
CA THR A 259 11.45 -7.80 9.57
C THR A 259 12.28 -7.81 10.86
N ARG A 260 13.45 -8.46 10.84
CA ARG A 260 14.41 -8.36 11.95
C ARG A 260 14.88 -6.92 12.22
N HIS A 261 14.78 -6.03 11.22
CA HIS A 261 15.27 -4.65 11.29
C HIS A 261 14.17 -3.61 11.63
N GLY A 262 12.92 -4.05 11.67
CA GLY A 262 11.75 -3.20 11.87
C GLY A 262 10.70 -3.39 10.78
N TRP A 263 9.77 -2.45 10.67
CA TRP A 263 8.68 -2.49 9.69
C TRP A 263 9.18 -2.01 8.33
N LEU A 264 9.26 -2.93 7.38
CA LEU A 264 9.60 -2.63 5.99
C LEU A 264 8.36 -2.17 5.24
N ILE A 265 8.48 -1.05 4.53
CA ILE A 265 7.48 -0.48 3.63
C ILE A 265 8.18 -0.21 2.29
N VAL A 266 7.57 -0.65 1.20
CA VAL A 266 7.91 -0.14 -0.14
C VAL A 266 6.89 0.94 -0.47
N TYR A 267 7.35 2.14 -0.80
CA TYR A 267 6.53 3.30 -1.08
C TYR A 267 6.81 3.84 -2.48
N HIS A 268 5.97 4.72 -3.00
CA HIS A 268 6.24 5.41 -4.25
C HIS A 268 6.52 6.89 -4.01
N GLY A 269 7.39 7.42 -4.86
CA GLY A 269 7.68 8.84 -4.99
C GLY A 269 7.39 9.31 -6.41
N VAL A 270 7.04 10.58 -6.55
CA VAL A 270 6.68 11.19 -7.83
C VAL A 270 7.55 12.41 -8.09
N SER A 271 8.10 12.47 -9.29
CA SER A 271 8.83 13.62 -9.82
C SER A 271 8.37 13.93 -11.24
N GLU A 272 8.64 15.14 -11.70
CA GLU A 272 8.53 15.48 -13.11
C GLU A 272 9.72 14.90 -13.89
N MET A 273 9.51 14.60 -15.16
CA MET A 273 10.59 14.22 -16.07
C MET A 273 11.31 15.48 -16.57
N GLU A 274 12.65 15.41 -16.65
CA GLU A 274 13.52 16.55 -16.97
C GLU A 274 13.31 17.15 -18.38
N LYS A 275 12.69 16.43 -19.29
CA LYS A 275 12.32 16.90 -20.64
C LYS A 275 10.87 16.55 -20.92
N PRO A 276 9.90 17.39 -20.54
CA PRO A 276 8.57 17.21 -21.06
C PRO A 276 8.60 17.45 -22.58
N SER A 277 8.09 16.49 -23.36
CA SER A 277 7.69 16.79 -24.74
C SER A 277 6.72 17.95 -24.69
N VAL A 278 6.88 18.92 -25.58
CA VAL A 278 6.18 20.20 -25.61
C VAL A 278 4.69 20.02 -25.27
N GLY A 279 4.27 20.54 -24.13
CA GLY A 279 2.86 20.70 -23.74
C GLY A 279 2.27 19.80 -22.65
N GLU A 280 2.96 18.72 -22.19
CA GLU A 280 2.44 17.86 -21.13
C GLU A 280 3.46 17.69 -20.01
N HIS A 281 3.03 17.91 -18.75
CA HIS A 281 3.82 17.56 -17.58
C HIS A 281 3.82 16.04 -17.44
N GLN A 282 4.89 15.39 -17.87
CA GLN A 282 5.06 13.96 -17.67
C GLN A 282 5.57 13.69 -16.25
N LEU A 283 4.80 12.91 -15.50
CA LEU A 283 5.15 12.46 -14.16
C LEU A 283 5.88 11.12 -14.24
N ARG A 284 6.83 10.90 -13.33
CA ARG A 284 7.49 9.62 -13.15
C ARG A 284 7.27 9.13 -11.73
N TYR A 285 6.70 7.93 -11.63
CA TYR A 285 6.50 7.23 -10.37
C TYR A 285 7.60 6.19 -10.19
N SER A 286 8.33 6.27 -9.10
CA SER A 286 9.42 5.36 -8.76
C SER A 286 9.21 4.79 -7.36
N ALA A 287 9.77 3.61 -7.09
CA ALA A 287 9.65 2.97 -5.78
C ALA A 287 10.87 3.23 -4.90
N GLY A 288 10.63 3.50 -3.64
CA GLY A 288 11.62 3.55 -2.57
C GLY A 288 11.28 2.59 -1.44
N VAL A 289 12.16 2.47 -0.46
CA VAL A 289 11.95 1.68 0.74
C VAL A 289 12.18 2.49 2.00
N MET A 290 11.37 2.20 3.02
CA MET A 290 11.56 2.67 4.40
C MET A 290 11.57 1.48 5.35
N VAL A 291 12.36 1.60 6.42
CA VAL A 291 12.29 0.71 7.58
C VAL A 291 11.97 1.56 8.79
N LEU A 292 10.83 1.31 9.41
CA LEU A 292 10.41 1.99 10.63
C LEU A 292 10.88 1.21 11.84
N SER A 293 11.01 1.88 12.99
CA SER A 293 11.27 1.22 14.26
C SER A 293 10.21 0.15 14.53
N LYS A 294 10.63 -0.96 15.09
CA LYS A 294 9.73 -2.06 15.48
C LYS A 294 8.80 -1.62 16.61
N GLU A 295 9.37 -0.95 17.61
CA GLU A 295 8.69 -0.54 18.83
C GLU A 295 7.93 0.80 18.66
N HIS A 296 8.49 1.70 17.85
CA HIS A 296 7.96 3.05 17.60
C HIS A 296 7.89 3.33 16.10
N PRO A 297 6.89 2.82 15.38
CA PRO A 297 6.80 2.94 13.92
C PRO A 297 6.71 4.38 13.39
N GLN A 298 6.52 5.36 14.26
CA GLN A 298 6.64 6.78 13.93
C GLN A 298 8.09 7.20 13.62
N ILE A 299 9.08 6.36 13.97
CA ILE A 299 10.50 6.64 13.78
C ILE A 299 11.01 5.87 12.56
N ILE A 300 11.47 6.61 11.55
CA ILE A 300 12.13 6.04 10.39
C ILE A 300 13.58 5.72 10.76
N ARG A 301 13.96 4.45 10.70
CA ARG A 301 15.31 3.94 10.90
C ARG A 301 16.16 3.99 9.64
N TYR A 302 15.53 3.76 8.50
CA TYR A 302 16.16 3.79 7.19
C TYR A 302 15.17 4.29 6.15
N ARG A 303 15.68 5.04 5.19
CA ARG A 303 14.97 5.43 3.96
C ARG A 303 15.96 5.44 2.81
N SER A 304 15.58 4.89 1.66
CA SER A 304 16.40 4.92 0.46
C SER A 304 16.56 6.35 -0.05
N VAL A 305 17.79 6.78 -0.33
CA VAL A 305 18.11 8.08 -0.94
C VAL A 305 17.75 8.07 -2.43
N GLU A 306 18.10 6.97 -3.09
CA GLU A 306 17.78 6.71 -4.50
C GLU A 306 16.60 5.73 -4.61
N PRO A 307 15.84 5.77 -5.71
CA PRO A 307 14.78 4.81 -5.92
C PRO A 307 15.37 3.40 -6.10
N VAL A 308 14.70 2.41 -5.51
CA VAL A 308 15.07 0.99 -5.66
C VAL A 308 14.52 0.38 -6.95
N LEU A 309 13.55 1.05 -7.57
CA LEU A 309 12.95 0.67 -8.85
C LEU A 309 12.38 1.90 -9.56
N THR A 310 12.73 2.06 -10.85
CA THR A 310 12.22 3.11 -11.73
C THR A 310 11.60 2.50 -12.98
N PRO A 311 10.64 3.17 -13.65
CA PRO A 311 10.09 2.69 -14.92
C PRO A 311 11.18 2.58 -15.98
N THR A 312 11.35 1.39 -16.55
CA THR A 312 12.34 1.11 -17.60
C THR A 312 11.82 0.19 -18.68
N LEU A 313 10.80 -0.63 -18.37
CA LEU A 313 10.19 -1.53 -19.36
C LEU A 313 9.16 -0.77 -20.20
N PRO A 314 8.95 -1.16 -21.47
CA PRO A 314 7.94 -0.54 -22.33
C PRO A 314 6.55 -0.45 -21.66
N GLN A 315 6.14 -1.50 -20.97
CA GLN A 315 4.86 -1.57 -20.27
C GLN A 315 4.76 -0.63 -19.06
N GLU A 316 5.88 -0.27 -18.45
CA GLU A 316 5.95 0.69 -17.36
C GLU A 316 5.99 2.14 -17.88
N CYS A 317 6.41 2.33 -19.14
CA CYS A 317 6.56 3.63 -19.78
C CYS A 317 5.37 4.03 -20.67
N SER A 318 4.37 3.15 -20.82
CA SER A 318 3.17 3.36 -21.63
C SER A 318 1.94 2.90 -20.86
N GLY A 319 0.73 3.19 -21.36
CA GLY A 319 -0.55 2.80 -20.76
C GLY A 319 -1.37 3.98 -20.28
N THR A 320 -2.41 3.75 -19.48
CA THR A 320 -3.34 4.76 -18.95
C THR A 320 -2.61 5.88 -18.20
N VAL A 321 -1.59 5.52 -17.43
CA VAL A 321 -0.62 6.45 -16.84
C VAL A 321 0.77 5.95 -17.23
N ALA A 322 1.50 6.76 -17.99
CA ALA A 322 2.86 6.42 -18.44
C ALA A 322 3.90 6.65 -17.33
N HIS A 323 5.04 5.97 -17.44
CA HIS A 323 6.19 6.08 -16.54
C HIS A 323 5.88 5.77 -15.07
N VAL A 324 5.23 4.62 -14.83
CA VAL A 324 4.80 4.21 -13.48
C VAL A 324 5.42 2.90 -13.04
N VAL A 325 6.07 2.93 -11.88
CA VAL A 325 6.27 1.78 -10.99
C VAL A 325 5.51 2.07 -9.70
N PHE A 326 4.43 1.33 -9.46
CA PHE A 326 3.56 1.52 -8.30
C PHE A 326 3.56 0.25 -7.44
N PRO A 327 4.36 0.19 -6.37
CA PRO A 327 4.46 -0.99 -5.53
C PRO A 327 3.21 -1.13 -4.67
N THR A 328 2.57 -2.29 -4.72
CA THR A 328 1.35 -2.53 -3.95
C THR A 328 1.47 -3.71 -3.01
N ARG A 329 2.46 -4.58 -3.23
CA ARG A 329 2.81 -5.69 -2.35
C ARG A 329 4.26 -6.12 -2.52
N HIS A 330 4.84 -6.63 -1.46
CA HIS A 330 6.07 -7.42 -1.48
C HIS A 330 5.81 -8.80 -0.85
N ARG A 331 6.53 -9.80 -1.32
CA ARG A 331 6.49 -11.16 -0.80
C ARG A 331 7.80 -11.44 -0.06
N PRO A 332 7.78 -11.86 1.21
CA PRO A 332 8.97 -12.44 1.82
C PRO A 332 9.40 -13.66 1.01
N ALA A 333 10.69 -13.77 0.69
CA ALA A 333 11.21 -14.99 0.09
C ALA A 333 10.77 -16.17 0.94
N ARG A 334 10.29 -17.27 0.31
CA ARG A 334 10.08 -18.52 1.04
C ARG A 334 11.42 -18.83 1.71
N ARG A 335 11.42 -19.02 3.02
CA ARG A 335 12.54 -19.72 3.66
C ARG A 335 12.67 -21.03 2.90
N SER A 336 13.79 -21.22 2.18
CA SER A 336 14.09 -22.51 1.59
C SER A 336 13.91 -23.56 2.68
N ARG A 337 13.04 -24.54 2.45
CA ARG A 337 12.93 -25.68 3.39
C ARG A 337 14.36 -26.17 3.60
N PRO A 338 14.82 -26.37 4.83
CA PRO A 338 16.15 -26.90 5.04
C PRO A 338 16.26 -28.19 4.21
N THR A 339 17.28 -28.24 3.38
CA THR A 339 17.59 -29.43 2.58
C THR A 339 17.60 -30.65 3.49
N GLN A 340 17.30 -31.83 3.01
CA GLN A 340 17.26 -33.06 3.80
C GLN A 340 18.56 -33.26 4.62
N SER A 341 19.71 -32.77 4.13
CA SER A 341 20.98 -32.73 4.83
C SER A 341 20.95 -31.86 6.09
N LEU A 342 20.30 -30.70 6.09
CA LEU A 342 20.17 -29.86 7.29
C LEU A 342 19.16 -30.44 8.30
N ARG A 343 18.10 -31.13 7.82
CA ARG A 343 17.21 -31.88 8.73
C ARG A 343 17.91 -33.04 9.44
N ARG A 344 18.84 -33.68 8.77
CA ARG A 344 19.65 -34.76 9.36
C ARG A 344 20.61 -34.22 10.43
N LEU A 345 21.29 -33.08 10.17
CA LEU A 345 22.17 -32.39 11.12
C LEU A 345 21.43 -31.91 12.37
N LEU A 346 20.22 -31.35 12.22
CA LEU A 346 19.39 -30.93 13.35
C LEU A 346 18.83 -32.11 14.17
N ARG A 347 18.63 -33.26 13.52
CA ARG A 347 18.16 -34.50 14.19
C ARG A 347 19.27 -35.17 14.98
N ASP A 348 20.53 -35.05 14.52
CA ASP A 348 21.70 -35.63 15.14
C ASP A 348 22.35 -34.71 16.19
N GLY A 349 21.70 -33.61 16.59
CA GLY A 349 22.15 -32.71 17.67
C GLY A 349 23.44 -31.94 17.37
N ARG A 350 23.94 -31.95 16.13
CA ARG A 350 25.15 -31.20 15.75
C ARG A 350 24.73 -29.81 15.25
N GLN A 351 25.18 -28.78 15.99
CA GLN A 351 25.05 -27.39 15.54
C GLN A 351 26.08 -27.11 14.44
N PRO A 352 25.67 -26.44 13.32
CA PRO A 352 26.62 -25.98 12.30
C PRO A 352 27.60 -24.97 12.89
N ASP A 353 28.85 -24.99 12.46
CA ASP A 353 29.96 -24.15 12.99
C ASP A 353 29.73 -22.64 12.94
N TRP A 354 28.82 -22.15 12.08
CA TRP A 354 28.41 -20.74 12.02
C TRP A 354 27.53 -20.30 13.20
N CYS A 355 26.96 -21.23 14.00
CA CYS A 355 26.22 -20.91 15.23
C CYS A 355 27.12 -20.66 16.44
N ARG A 356 28.43 -20.90 16.35
CA ARG A 356 29.38 -20.77 17.48
C ARG A 356 30.13 -19.44 17.47
N LYS A 357 29.86 -18.54 16.53
CA LYS A 357 30.50 -17.21 16.42
C LYS A 357 29.45 -16.12 16.32
N ALA A 358 28.56 -16.06 17.30
CA ALA A 358 27.67 -14.90 17.51
C ALA A 358 27.61 -14.63 19.02
#